data_01e1360d3a3f099c14f0fcb57cbd176f
#
_entry.id   01e1360d3a3f099c14f0fcb57cbd176f
#
_cell.length_a   1.000
_cell.length_b   1.000
_cell.length_c   1.000
_cell.angle_alpha   90.00
_cell.angle_beta   90.00
_cell.angle_gamma   90.00
#
_symmetry.space_group_name_H-M   'P 1'
#
loop_
_entity.id
_entity.type
_entity.pdbx_description
1 polymer ?
#
loop_
_entity_poly.entity_id
_entity_poly.type
_entity_poly.pdbx_seq_one_letter_code
_entity_poly.pdbx_strand_id
1 'polypeptide(L)'
;MMVDNLNVSREVTHALLNYQNLLLKWNKAINLISRNSEKDLWERHILDSLQLLKYIDFSDIIIDMGSGGGFPGIVLSICGVKNTVLIESDKKKSVFLAQASKLSSNKIIIVDERIDEKFNMNCDILTSRGFSSVTNILGVTEGIKIQKKMLLLKGKNYEKEITEAQKHWVFDFNLHNSITSGEGKIVEIFNIKKLL
;
A
#
# COMPACT_ATOMS: atom_id res chain seq x y z
N MET A 1 -9.90 -16.41 15.67
CA MET A 1 -9.94 -15.29 14.70
C MET A 1 -8.75 -15.43 13.77
N MET A 2 -8.88 -15.17 12.47
CA MET A 2 -7.81 -15.40 11.43
C MET A 2 -6.48 -14.66 11.65
N VAL A 3 -6.31 -13.93 12.74
CA VAL A 3 -5.04 -13.25 13.12
C VAL A 3 -4.01 -14.25 13.66
N ASP A 4 -4.45 -15.41 14.14
CA ASP A 4 -3.57 -16.41 14.74
C ASP A 4 -2.54 -17.02 13.76
N ASN A 5 -2.83 -16.94 12.45
CA ASN A 5 -1.91 -17.41 11.39
C ASN A 5 -0.82 -16.40 11.00
N LEU A 6 -0.91 -15.14 11.44
CA LEU A 6 0.06 -14.09 11.12
C LEU A 6 1.01 -13.75 12.28
N ASN A 7 0.94 -14.47 13.41
CA ASN A 7 1.79 -14.31 14.60
C ASN A 7 1.97 -12.84 15.07
N VAL A 8 0.88 -12.06 15.05
CA VAL A 8 0.91 -10.63 15.44
C VAL A 8 0.75 -10.54 16.97
N SER A 9 1.61 -9.76 17.64
CA SER A 9 1.54 -9.57 19.09
C SER A 9 0.23 -8.90 19.53
N ARG A 10 -0.12 -9.00 20.82
CA ARG A 10 -1.31 -8.34 21.38
C ARG A 10 -1.25 -6.84 21.24
N GLU A 11 -0.07 -6.23 21.41
CA GLU A 11 0.17 -4.78 21.28
C GLU A 11 -0.12 -4.32 19.85
N VAL A 12 0.38 -5.06 18.85
CA VAL A 12 0.14 -4.76 17.43
C VAL A 12 -1.35 -4.92 17.12
N THR A 13 -2.01 -5.97 17.59
CA THR A 13 -3.45 -6.15 17.41
C THR A 13 -4.23 -4.98 17.99
N HIS A 14 -3.87 -4.52 19.20
CA HIS A 14 -4.52 -3.36 19.82
C HIS A 14 -4.29 -2.07 19.02
N ALA A 15 -3.08 -1.85 18.50
CA ALA A 15 -2.78 -0.70 17.65
C ALA A 15 -3.59 -0.72 16.35
N LEU A 16 -3.75 -1.90 15.71
CA LEU A 16 -4.57 -2.06 14.51
C LEU A 16 -6.07 -1.80 14.80
N LEU A 17 -6.59 -2.24 15.95
CA LEU A 17 -7.96 -1.93 16.37
C LEU A 17 -8.17 -0.43 16.63
N ASN A 18 -7.20 0.24 17.24
CA ASN A 18 -7.23 1.69 17.43
C ASN A 18 -7.20 2.42 16.07
N TYR A 19 -6.39 1.94 15.13
CA TYR A 19 -6.36 2.47 13.76
C TYR A 19 -7.70 2.28 13.05
N GLN A 20 -8.32 1.11 13.14
CA GLN A 20 -9.66 0.84 12.61
C GLN A 20 -10.70 1.83 13.16
N ASN A 21 -10.72 2.02 14.48
CA ASN A 21 -11.66 2.93 15.14
C ASN A 21 -11.44 4.38 14.69
N LEU A 22 -10.20 4.81 14.62
CA LEU A 22 -9.83 6.14 14.12
C LEU A 22 -10.30 6.33 12.69
N LEU A 23 -10.05 5.37 11.80
CA LEU A 23 -10.45 5.41 10.40
C LEU A 23 -11.97 5.52 10.26
N LEU A 24 -12.73 4.68 10.95
CA LEU A 24 -14.20 4.72 10.92
C LEU A 24 -14.76 6.06 11.41
N LYS A 25 -14.13 6.67 12.42
CA LYS A 25 -14.50 8.01 12.90
C LYS A 25 -14.30 9.06 11.80
N TRP A 26 -13.15 9.04 11.12
CA TRP A 26 -12.82 9.99 10.07
C TRP A 26 -13.61 9.73 8.78
N ASN A 27 -13.93 8.47 8.46
CA ASN A 27 -14.66 8.10 7.26
C ASN A 27 -16.07 8.70 7.19
N LYS A 28 -16.63 9.10 8.36
CA LYS A 28 -17.89 9.85 8.42
C LYS A 28 -17.80 11.26 7.81
N ALA A 29 -16.61 11.86 7.81
CA ALA A 29 -16.37 13.22 7.34
C ALA A 29 -15.64 13.27 5.99
N ILE A 30 -14.73 12.32 5.74
CA ILE A 30 -13.95 12.24 4.49
C ILE A 30 -13.96 10.79 3.99
N ASN A 31 -14.01 10.61 2.66
CA ASN A 31 -14.08 9.28 2.05
C ASN A 31 -12.69 8.62 2.04
N LEU A 32 -12.31 7.94 3.13
CA LEU A 32 -11.07 7.15 3.23
C LEU A 32 -11.24 5.78 2.60
N ILE A 33 -12.39 5.16 2.82
CA ILE A 33 -12.82 3.89 2.23
C ILE A 33 -14.28 3.98 1.80
N SER A 34 -14.71 3.09 0.91
CA SER A 34 -16.12 3.04 0.49
C SER A 34 -17.02 2.62 1.66
N ARG A 35 -18.23 3.16 1.73
CA ARG A 35 -19.22 2.78 2.76
C ARG A 35 -19.53 1.29 2.77
N ASN A 36 -19.53 0.66 1.60
CA ASN A 36 -19.79 -0.78 1.48
C ASN A 36 -18.65 -1.63 2.08
N SER A 37 -17.42 -1.09 2.19
CA SER A 37 -16.29 -1.80 2.77
C SER A 37 -16.10 -1.56 4.27
N GLU A 38 -16.89 -0.68 4.90
CA GLU A 38 -16.81 -0.43 6.35
C GLU A 38 -17.10 -1.68 7.19
N LYS A 39 -18.08 -2.49 6.77
CA LYS A 39 -18.48 -3.72 7.46
C LYS A 39 -17.37 -4.77 7.44
N ASP A 40 -16.62 -4.81 6.33
CA ASP A 40 -15.57 -5.80 6.08
C ASP A 40 -14.19 -5.16 6.17
N LEU A 41 -14.06 -4.03 6.89
CA LEU A 41 -12.83 -3.23 6.95
C LEU A 41 -11.63 -4.07 7.34
N TRP A 42 -11.80 -4.92 8.36
CA TRP A 42 -10.72 -5.77 8.83
C TRP A 42 -10.18 -6.70 7.74
N GLU A 43 -11.05 -7.43 7.08
CA GLU A 43 -10.66 -8.37 6.02
C GLU A 43 -10.16 -7.64 4.77
N ARG A 44 -10.97 -6.73 4.26
CA ARG A 44 -10.73 -6.10 2.96
C ARG A 44 -9.58 -5.10 2.97
N HIS A 45 -9.20 -4.57 4.13
CA HIS A 45 -8.19 -3.53 4.21
C HIS A 45 -7.03 -3.91 5.13
N ILE A 46 -7.29 -4.34 6.36
CA ILE A 46 -6.21 -4.66 7.31
C ILE A 46 -5.54 -5.98 6.93
N LEU A 47 -6.28 -7.09 6.82
CA LEU A 47 -5.71 -8.39 6.44
C LEU A 47 -5.12 -8.36 5.03
N ASP A 48 -5.78 -7.62 4.11
CA ASP A 48 -5.28 -7.42 2.75
C ASP A 48 -3.92 -6.72 2.73
N SER A 49 -3.68 -5.79 3.66
CA SER A 49 -2.37 -5.15 3.83
C SER A 49 -1.36 -6.05 4.53
N LEU A 50 -1.79 -6.78 5.58
CA LEU A 50 -0.93 -7.65 6.38
C LEU A 50 -0.28 -8.77 5.56
N GLN A 51 -0.96 -9.29 4.53
CA GLN A 51 -0.41 -10.35 3.69
C GLN A 51 0.90 -9.95 2.98
N LEU A 52 1.16 -8.65 2.81
CA LEU A 52 2.40 -8.16 2.20
C LEU A 52 3.63 -8.38 3.08
N LEU A 53 3.46 -8.55 4.40
CA LEU A 53 4.59 -8.81 5.32
C LEU A 53 5.41 -10.04 4.95
N LYS A 54 4.84 -11.00 4.22
CA LYS A 54 5.54 -12.20 3.72
C LYS A 54 6.62 -11.86 2.67
N TYR A 55 6.56 -10.67 2.08
CA TYR A 55 7.37 -10.25 0.94
C TYR A 55 8.26 -9.06 1.27
N ILE A 56 8.30 -8.63 2.54
CA ILE A 56 8.94 -7.39 3.02
C ILE A 56 9.85 -7.73 4.19
N ASP A 57 11.08 -7.21 4.16
CA ASP A 57 11.94 -7.18 5.33
C ASP A 57 11.59 -5.94 6.18
N PHE A 58 11.53 -6.08 7.49
CA PHE A 58 11.15 -4.96 8.39
C PHE A 58 12.12 -3.77 8.35
N SER A 59 13.32 -3.97 7.83
CA SER A 59 14.32 -2.92 7.59
C SER A 59 14.15 -2.20 6.26
N ASP A 60 13.31 -2.71 5.34
CA ASP A 60 13.06 -2.08 4.05
C ASP A 60 12.48 -0.68 4.19
N ILE A 61 12.88 0.18 3.26
CA ILE A 61 12.24 1.49 3.06
C ILE A 61 11.06 1.28 2.11
N ILE A 62 9.86 1.50 2.64
CA ILE A 62 8.62 1.35 1.89
C ILE A 62 8.08 2.70 1.45
N ILE A 63 7.75 2.84 0.16
CA ILE A 63 6.89 3.91 -0.34
C ILE A 63 5.50 3.33 -0.60
N ASP A 64 4.48 3.89 0.04
CA ASP A 64 3.08 3.57 -0.22
C ASP A 64 2.46 4.69 -1.05
N MET A 65 2.10 4.38 -2.30
CA MET A 65 1.65 5.36 -3.28
C MET A 65 0.14 5.43 -3.37
N GLY A 66 -0.39 6.65 -3.18
CA GLY A 66 -1.82 6.88 -3.12
C GLY A 66 -2.42 6.28 -1.85
N SER A 67 -1.80 6.58 -0.71
CA SER A 67 -2.06 5.90 0.57
C SER A 67 -3.52 5.99 1.04
N GLY A 68 -4.25 7.04 0.68
CA GLY A 68 -5.67 7.19 0.97
C GLY A 68 -6.00 7.05 2.46
N GLY A 69 -6.67 5.95 2.82
CA GLY A 69 -6.93 5.58 4.21
C GLY A 69 -5.70 5.00 4.94
N GLY A 70 -4.48 5.00 4.34
CA GLY A 70 -3.26 4.47 4.96
C GLY A 70 -3.01 2.98 4.68
N PHE A 71 -3.57 2.46 3.61
CA PHE A 71 -3.42 1.06 3.21
C PHE A 71 -2.56 0.88 1.96
N PRO A 72 -1.50 0.08 2.02
CA PRO A 72 -1.10 -0.77 3.14
C PRO A 72 -0.16 -0.10 4.15
N GLY A 73 0.38 1.10 3.89
CA GLY A 73 1.53 1.68 4.56
C GLY A 73 1.40 1.82 6.09
N ILE A 74 0.28 2.35 6.63
CA ILE A 74 0.05 2.46 8.10
C ILE A 74 0.04 1.07 8.74
N VAL A 75 -0.63 0.10 8.11
CA VAL A 75 -0.72 -1.27 8.63
C VAL A 75 0.66 -1.93 8.70
N LEU A 76 1.45 -1.82 7.63
CA LEU A 76 2.81 -2.35 7.58
C LEU A 76 3.69 -1.73 8.66
N SER A 77 3.61 -0.41 8.85
CA SER A 77 4.38 0.30 9.87
C SER A 77 3.97 -0.11 11.29
N ILE A 78 2.67 -0.22 11.60
CA ILE A 78 2.19 -0.72 12.89
C ILE A 78 2.73 -2.14 13.16
N CYS A 79 2.87 -2.97 12.13
CA CYS A 79 3.37 -4.33 12.24
C CYS A 79 4.89 -4.46 12.26
N GLY A 80 5.64 -3.37 12.28
CA GLY A 80 7.08 -3.41 12.52
C GLY A 80 7.96 -2.93 11.38
N VAL A 81 7.42 -2.57 10.21
CA VAL A 81 8.21 -1.96 9.13
C VAL A 81 8.73 -0.61 9.61
N LYS A 82 10.07 -0.46 9.63
CA LYS A 82 10.75 0.65 10.34
C LYS A 82 10.67 1.98 9.62
N ASN A 83 10.66 1.98 8.29
CA ASN A 83 10.72 3.20 7.49
C ASN A 83 9.63 3.17 6.42
N THR A 84 8.59 3.98 6.59
CA THR A 84 7.48 4.05 5.64
C THR A 84 7.27 5.49 5.19
N VAL A 85 7.11 5.69 3.89
CA VAL A 85 6.74 6.96 3.28
C VAL A 85 5.34 6.80 2.69
N LEU A 86 4.41 7.64 3.10
CA LEU A 86 3.05 7.67 2.60
C LEU A 86 2.89 8.85 1.65
N ILE A 87 2.51 8.60 0.41
CA ILE A 87 2.29 9.68 -0.57
C ILE A 87 0.80 9.81 -0.83
N GLU A 88 0.26 11.00 -0.56
CA GLU A 88 -1.15 11.32 -0.72
C GLU A 88 -1.35 12.79 -1.08
N SER A 89 -2.04 13.07 -2.18
CA SER A 89 -2.24 14.44 -2.67
C SER A 89 -3.47 15.14 -2.07
N ASP A 90 -4.41 14.41 -1.49
CA ASP A 90 -5.57 14.99 -0.81
C ASP A 90 -5.19 15.47 0.59
N LYS A 91 -5.20 16.78 0.79
CA LYS A 91 -4.84 17.43 2.06
C LYS A 91 -5.62 16.90 3.27
N LYS A 92 -6.90 16.60 3.11
CA LYS A 92 -7.72 16.07 4.21
C LYS A 92 -7.28 14.66 4.60
N LYS A 93 -6.95 13.83 3.59
CA LYS A 93 -6.43 12.48 3.83
C LYS A 93 -5.03 12.54 4.44
N SER A 94 -4.16 13.46 4.00
CA SER A 94 -2.84 13.66 4.60
C SER A 94 -2.91 14.05 6.07
N VAL A 95 -3.88 14.89 6.47
CA VAL A 95 -4.13 15.21 7.88
C VAL A 95 -4.56 13.96 8.67
N PHE A 96 -5.43 13.13 8.10
CA PHE A 96 -5.80 11.85 8.69
C PHE A 96 -4.57 10.95 8.86
N LEU A 97 -3.75 10.79 7.81
CA LEU A 97 -2.54 9.98 7.84
C LEU A 97 -1.55 10.46 8.93
N ALA A 98 -1.41 11.78 9.11
CA ALA A 98 -0.58 12.35 10.18
C ALA A 98 -1.10 12.01 11.58
N GLN A 99 -2.42 11.85 11.74
CA GLN A 99 -2.99 11.38 13.01
C GLN A 99 -2.82 9.87 13.15
N ALA A 100 -3.08 9.10 12.10
CA ALA A 100 -2.97 7.64 12.11
C ALA A 100 -1.52 7.16 12.31
N SER A 101 -0.53 7.90 11.78
CA SER A 101 0.89 7.56 11.92
C SER A 101 1.36 7.50 13.39
N LYS A 102 0.70 8.23 14.30
CA LYS A 102 1.01 8.21 15.74
C LYS A 102 0.68 6.88 16.43
N LEU A 103 -0.06 6.00 15.76
CA LEU A 103 -0.38 4.66 16.26
C LEU A 103 0.75 3.65 16.00
N SER A 104 1.72 4.01 15.17
CA SER A 104 2.94 3.23 14.95
C SER A 104 4.08 3.77 15.81
N SER A 105 4.90 2.87 16.36
CA SER A 105 6.18 3.21 17.01
C SER A 105 7.31 3.43 16.01
N ASN A 106 7.09 3.14 14.73
CA ASN A 106 8.08 3.24 13.68
C ASN A 106 7.98 4.59 12.93
N LYS A 107 9.04 4.90 12.17
CA LYS A 107 9.11 6.15 11.43
C LYS A 107 8.16 6.14 10.23
N ILE A 108 7.23 7.09 10.18
CA ILE A 108 6.38 7.36 9.03
C ILE A 108 6.61 8.80 8.57
N ILE A 109 6.87 8.96 7.28
CA ILE A 109 6.96 10.27 6.61
C ILE A 109 5.72 10.39 5.73
N ILE A 110 5.05 11.54 5.78
CA ILE A 110 3.90 11.82 4.91
C ILE A 110 4.35 12.87 3.91
N VAL A 111 4.19 12.54 2.63
CA VAL A 111 4.44 13.43 1.50
C VAL A 111 3.09 13.85 0.96
N ASP A 112 2.75 15.10 1.23
CA ASP A 112 1.47 15.71 0.90
C ASP A 112 1.54 16.41 -0.46
N GLU A 113 1.91 15.64 -1.49
CA GLU A 113 2.14 16.10 -2.84
C GLU A 113 1.64 15.10 -3.87
N ARG A 114 1.39 15.60 -5.08
CA ARG A 114 1.13 14.74 -6.23
C ARG A 114 2.45 14.29 -6.83
N ILE A 115 2.60 12.97 -7.04
CA ILE A 115 3.77 12.45 -7.73
C ILE A 115 3.71 12.89 -9.21
N ASP A 116 4.81 13.45 -9.68
CA ASP A 116 5.07 13.73 -11.08
C ASP A 116 6.46 13.20 -11.49
N GLU A 117 6.83 13.39 -12.75
CA GLU A 117 8.11 12.96 -13.33
C GLU A 117 9.35 13.53 -12.60
N LYS A 118 9.20 14.63 -11.85
CA LYS A 118 10.30 15.30 -11.11
C LYS A 118 10.47 14.76 -9.69
N PHE A 119 9.52 13.93 -9.25
CA PHE A 119 9.55 13.36 -7.93
C PHE A 119 10.69 12.34 -7.80
N ASN A 120 11.70 12.66 -6.99
CA ASN A 120 12.90 11.84 -6.85
C ASN A 120 13.04 11.31 -5.42
N MET A 121 12.87 10.02 -5.27
CA MET A 121 13.06 9.30 -4.01
C MET A 121 13.67 7.92 -4.25
N ASN A 122 14.26 7.36 -3.20
CA ASN A 122 14.74 5.98 -3.19
C ASN A 122 13.93 5.15 -2.20
N CYS A 123 13.60 3.92 -2.57
CA CYS A 123 13.01 2.93 -1.68
C CYS A 123 13.48 1.51 -2.03
N ASP A 124 13.30 0.59 -1.11
CA ASP A 124 13.47 -0.83 -1.38
C ASP A 124 12.24 -1.39 -2.09
N ILE A 125 11.07 -1.07 -1.56
CA ILE A 125 9.80 -1.57 -2.06
C ILE A 125 8.81 -0.42 -2.23
N LEU A 126 8.12 -0.40 -3.38
CA LEU A 126 6.97 0.45 -3.60
C LEU A 126 5.69 -0.38 -3.46
N THR A 127 4.76 0.09 -2.66
CA THR A 127 3.43 -0.51 -2.52
C THR A 127 2.35 0.42 -3.05
N SER A 128 1.26 -0.16 -3.53
CA SER A 128 0.06 0.61 -3.89
C SER A 128 -1.17 -0.27 -3.85
N ARG A 129 -2.30 0.32 -3.46
CA ARG A 129 -3.60 -0.34 -3.44
C ARG A 129 -4.71 0.59 -3.93
N GLY A 130 -5.41 0.18 -4.98
CA GLY A 130 -6.58 0.92 -5.49
C GLY A 130 -6.27 2.32 -6.04
N PHE A 131 -5.00 2.62 -6.32
CA PHE A 131 -4.57 3.93 -6.79
C PHE A 131 -4.82 4.10 -8.30
N SER A 132 -4.24 3.22 -9.14
CA SER A 132 -4.30 3.37 -10.61
C SER A 132 -3.95 2.05 -11.31
N SER A 133 -3.99 2.04 -12.66
CA SER A 133 -3.51 0.92 -13.48
C SER A 133 -1.99 0.73 -13.33
N VAL A 134 -1.50 -0.48 -13.68
CA VAL A 134 -0.05 -0.79 -13.66
C VAL A 134 0.72 0.17 -14.56
N THR A 135 0.22 0.44 -15.78
CA THR A 135 0.84 1.39 -16.71
C THR A 135 1.02 2.77 -16.11
N ASN A 136 -0.03 3.29 -15.47
CA ASN A 136 0.02 4.62 -14.87
C ASN A 136 0.95 4.66 -13.65
N ILE A 137 0.96 3.61 -12.82
CA ILE A 137 1.89 3.48 -11.69
C ILE A 137 3.33 3.54 -12.18
N LEU A 138 3.68 2.72 -13.18
CA LEU A 138 5.02 2.70 -13.76
C LEU A 138 5.43 4.08 -14.32
N GLY A 139 4.50 4.77 -15.01
CA GLY A 139 4.76 6.09 -15.58
C GLY A 139 5.05 7.16 -14.51
N VAL A 140 4.20 7.27 -13.49
CA VAL A 140 4.39 8.31 -12.47
C VAL A 140 5.53 8.01 -11.49
N THR A 141 6.06 6.79 -11.48
CA THR A 141 7.17 6.38 -10.60
C THR A 141 8.52 6.36 -11.28
N GLU A 142 8.65 6.88 -12.52
CA GLU A 142 9.93 6.91 -13.24
C GLU A 142 11.06 7.60 -12.45
N GLY A 143 10.75 8.63 -11.68
CA GLY A 143 11.71 9.33 -10.82
C GLY A 143 12.00 8.63 -9.47
N ILE A 144 11.29 7.54 -9.15
CA ILE A 144 11.51 6.78 -7.92
C ILE A 144 12.46 5.61 -8.20
N LYS A 145 13.62 5.62 -7.54
CA LYS A 145 14.56 4.49 -7.62
C LYS A 145 14.10 3.36 -6.69
N ILE A 146 13.54 2.32 -7.28
CA ILE A 146 13.07 1.12 -6.58
C ILE A 146 14.19 0.07 -6.62
N GLN A 147 14.72 -0.29 -5.44
CA GLN A 147 15.88 -1.18 -5.32
C GLN A 147 15.54 -2.65 -5.50
N LYS A 148 14.38 -3.07 -4.99
CA LYS A 148 13.98 -4.47 -4.97
C LYS A 148 12.80 -4.74 -5.90
N LYS A 149 11.63 -4.17 -5.59
CA LYS A 149 10.37 -4.51 -6.28
C LYS A 149 9.23 -3.56 -5.99
N MET A 150 8.17 -3.66 -6.79
CA MET A 150 6.85 -3.17 -6.45
C MET A 150 5.95 -4.32 -5.95
N LEU A 151 5.08 -4.05 -4.98
CA LEU A 151 4.02 -4.95 -4.52
C LEU A 151 2.67 -4.25 -4.68
N LEU A 152 1.95 -4.60 -5.74
CA LEU A 152 0.70 -3.95 -6.10
C LEU A 152 -0.49 -4.85 -5.76
N LEU A 153 -1.38 -4.37 -4.89
CA LEU A 153 -2.63 -5.06 -4.57
C LEU A 153 -3.67 -4.75 -5.66
N LYS A 154 -3.97 -5.74 -6.49
CA LYS A 154 -4.82 -5.62 -7.67
C LYS A 154 -6.06 -6.50 -7.60
N GLY A 155 -7.17 -5.99 -8.15
CA GLY A 155 -8.42 -6.75 -8.31
C GLY A 155 -8.42 -7.60 -9.58
N LYS A 156 -9.59 -8.11 -9.96
CA LYS A 156 -9.82 -9.04 -11.08
C LYS A 156 -9.26 -8.64 -12.45
N ASN A 157 -9.00 -7.37 -12.68
CA ASN A 157 -8.51 -6.86 -13.97
C ASN A 157 -6.98 -6.87 -14.11
N TYR A 158 -6.24 -7.45 -13.15
CA TYR A 158 -4.78 -7.39 -13.11
C TYR A 158 -4.09 -7.89 -14.39
N GLU A 159 -4.61 -8.94 -15.04
CA GLU A 159 -4.04 -9.49 -16.28
C GLU A 159 -4.08 -8.47 -17.42
N LYS A 160 -5.24 -7.80 -17.58
CA LYS A 160 -5.39 -6.74 -18.59
C LYS A 160 -4.46 -5.57 -18.32
N GLU A 161 -4.30 -5.19 -17.05
CA GLU A 161 -3.41 -4.10 -16.64
C GLU A 161 -1.94 -4.44 -16.91
N ILE A 162 -1.50 -5.68 -16.64
CA ILE A 162 -0.14 -6.16 -16.95
C ILE A 162 0.09 -6.15 -18.45
N THR A 163 -0.82 -6.75 -19.23
CA THR A 163 -0.71 -6.80 -20.70
C THR A 163 -0.62 -5.40 -21.31
N GLU A 164 -1.40 -4.45 -20.79
CA GLU A 164 -1.34 -3.06 -21.27
C GLU A 164 -0.01 -2.39 -20.89
N ALA A 165 0.49 -2.62 -19.67
CA ALA A 165 1.76 -2.08 -19.23
C ALA A 165 2.94 -2.62 -20.06
N GLN A 166 2.92 -3.90 -20.44
CA GLN A 166 3.96 -4.52 -21.26
C GLN A 166 4.08 -3.95 -22.68
N LYS A 167 3.12 -3.16 -23.15
CA LYS A 167 3.25 -2.41 -24.42
C LYS A 167 4.23 -1.25 -24.33
N HIS A 168 4.51 -0.74 -23.12
CA HIS A 168 5.31 0.44 -22.88
C HIS A 168 6.52 0.18 -21.98
N TRP A 169 6.54 -0.97 -21.29
CA TRP A 169 7.53 -1.32 -20.29
C TRP A 169 7.97 -2.76 -20.42
N VAL A 170 9.25 -3.02 -20.19
CA VAL A 170 9.79 -4.38 -19.94
C VAL A 170 9.96 -4.53 -18.43
N PHE A 171 9.42 -5.59 -17.86
CA PHE A 171 9.57 -5.94 -16.46
C PHE A 171 9.32 -7.44 -16.25
N ASP A 172 9.92 -7.97 -15.20
CA ASP A 172 9.57 -9.29 -14.67
C ASP A 172 8.48 -9.17 -13.64
N PHE A 173 7.66 -10.21 -13.48
CA PHE A 173 6.63 -10.21 -12.45
C PHE A 173 6.31 -11.60 -11.91
N ASN A 174 5.88 -11.65 -10.65
CA ASN A 174 5.26 -12.81 -10.02
C ASN A 174 3.83 -12.47 -9.60
N LEU A 175 2.97 -13.48 -9.61
CA LEU A 175 1.59 -13.37 -9.14
C LEU A 175 1.39 -14.20 -7.88
N HIS A 176 0.94 -13.54 -6.81
CA HIS A 176 0.60 -14.23 -5.57
C HIS A 176 -0.90 -14.11 -5.31
N ASN A 177 -1.52 -15.20 -4.87
CA ASN A 177 -2.95 -15.19 -4.55
C ASN A 177 -3.22 -14.29 -3.35
N SER A 178 -4.24 -13.44 -3.45
CA SER A 178 -4.73 -12.72 -2.29
C SER A 178 -5.42 -13.69 -1.32
N ILE A 179 -5.14 -13.53 -0.01
CA ILE A 179 -5.82 -14.32 1.03
C ILE A 179 -7.20 -13.76 1.38
N THR A 180 -7.51 -12.55 0.92
CA THR A 180 -8.74 -11.81 1.23
C THR A 180 -9.71 -11.73 0.06
N SER A 181 -9.28 -12.13 -1.14
CA SER A 181 -10.11 -12.06 -2.36
C SER A 181 -9.75 -13.20 -3.32
N GLY A 182 -10.74 -13.96 -3.74
CA GLY A 182 -10.56 -15.03 -4.73
C GLY A 182 -10.16 -14.52 -6.12
N GLU A 183 -10.49 -13.28 -6.45
CA GLU A 183 -10.17 -12.66 -7.75
C GLU A 183 -8.97 -11.70 -7.67
N GLY A 184 -8.56 -11.31 -6.46
CA GLY A 184 -7.45 -10.38 -6.24
C GLY A 184 -6.09 -11.06 -6.30
N LYS A 185 -5.06 -10.28 -6.68
CA LYS A 185 -3.66 -10.70 -6.70
C LYS A 185 -2.77 -9.65 -6.09
N ILE A 186 -1.66 -10.11 -5.51
CA ILE A 186 -0.49 -9.29 -5.28
C ILE A 186 0.37 -9.44 -6.52
N VAL A 187 0.54 -8.36 -7.27
CA VAL A 187 1.42 -8.31 -8.44
C VAL A 187 2.77 -7.78 -7.97
N GLU A 188 3.77 -8.65 -7.93
CA GLU A 188 5.14 -8.31 -7.62
C GLU A 188 5.87 -8.01 -8.94
N ILE A 189 6.39 -6.79 -9.10
CA ILE A 189 7.05 -6.32 -10.34
C ILE A 189 8.48 -5.92 -10.01
N PHE A 190 9.44 -6.33 -10.86
CA PHE A 190 10.86 -6.02 -10.70
C PHE A 190 11.57 -5.97 -12.07
N ASN A 191 12.85 -5.57 -12.11
CA ASN A 191 13.65 -5.40 -13.35
C ASN A 191 12.99 -4.46 -14.37
N ILE A 192 12.43 -3.35 -13.89
CA ILE A 192 11.59 -2.43 -14.67
C ILE A 192 12.46 -1.58 -15.60
N LYS A 193 12.09 -1.55 -16.90
CA LYS A 193 12.69 -0.70 -17.93
C LYS A 193 11.61 -0.16 -18.86
N LYS A 194 11.68 1.13 -19.19
CA LYS A 194 10.79 1.74 -20.17
C LYS A 194 11.22 1.32 -21.57
N LEU A 195 10.27 1.00 -22.44
CA LEU A 195 10.52 0.86 -23.87
C LEU A 195 10.74 2.25 -24.47
N LEU A 196 11.76 2.36 -25.33
CA LEU A 196 12.10 3.60 -26.06
C LEU A 196 11.11 3.87 -27.19
#